data_9171e36a350bbb4e447acf1de7994e4f
#
_entry.id   9171e36a350bbb4e447acf1de7994e4f
#
_cell.length_a   1.000
_cell.length_b   1.000
_cell.length_c   1.000
_cell.angle_alpha   90.00
_cell.angle_beta   90.00
_cell.angle_gamma   90.00
#
_symmetry.space_group_name_H-M   'P 1'
#
loop_
_entity.id
_entity.type
_entity.pdbx_description
1 polymer ?
#
loop_
_entity_poly.entity_id
_entity_poly.type
_entity_poly.pdbx_seq_one_letter_code
_entity_poly.pdbx_strand_id
1 'polypeptide(L)'
;MAVKNTIPMLVDIYKNRNTASKTYGQYYGRVFARDGLNLKGFAKHLSHHGKLATYEMMVLVLQNVVDCMKELLLEGVPVKLDGLGTFSAGIESSPAASVEDYRTDEHIKGIRINFRPEGAGDEEDKLTKKALLEQATFQLNDYVEIMQSDKTDKHGNPLNYQKRTKISQQGLGPQPEP
;
A
#
# COMPACT_ATOMS: atom_id res chain seq x y z
N MET A 1 -6.18 25.13 -5.45
CA MET A 1 -4.88 24.99 -4.75
C MET A 1 -4.88 23.64 -4.04
N ALA A 2 -3.94 22.75 -4.32
CA ALA A 2 -3.81 21.49 -3.60
C ALA A 2 -3.42 21.81 -2.13
N VAL A 3 -4.16 21.26 -1.19
CA VAL A 3 -3.85 21.42 0.24
C VAL A 3 -2.60 20.59 0.52
N LYS A 4 -1.49 21.28 0.78
CA LYS A 4 -0.23 20.60 1.14
C LYS A 4 -0.45 19.84 2.46
N ASN A 5 -0.19 18.55 2.46
CA ASN A 5 -0.35 17.74 3.67
C ASN A 5 0.68 18.20 4.72
N THR A 6 0.20 18.68 5.86
CA THR A 6 1.05 19.20 6.93
C THR A 6 1.65 18.12 7.82
N ILE A 7 1.14 16.88 7.74
CA ILE A 7 1.64 15.75 8.52
C ILE A 7 2.65 14.96 7.67
N PRO A 8 3.92 14.91 8.05
CA PRO A 8 4.92 14.22 7.27
C PRO A 8 4.71 12.71 7.28
N MET A 9 5.01 12.09 6.14
CA MET A 9 5.14 10.65 6.02
C MET A 9 6.46 10.24 6.68
N LEU A 10 6.37 9.39 7.70
CA LEU A 10 7.55 8.91 8.40
C LEU A 10 8.25 7.84 7.59
N VAL A 11 9.57 7.92 7.50
CA VAL A 11 10.42 7.00 6.73
C VAL A 11 11.39 6.29 7.66
N ASP A 12 11.26 4.96 7.72
CA ASP A 12 12.25 4.09 8.35
C ASP A 12 13.36 3.75 7.35
N ILE A 13 14.60 3.69 7.82
CA ILE A 13 15.73 3.22 7.03
C ILE A 13 16.03 1.76 7.39
N TYR A 14 16.29 0.93 6.40
CA TYR A 14 16.69 -0.46 6.57
C TYR A 14 17.84 -0.84 5.66
N LYS A 15 18.64 -1.81 6.07
CA LYS A 15 19.77 -2.34 5.29
C LYS A 15 19.31 -3.52 4.43
N ASN A 16 19.63 -3.51 3.15
CA ASN A 16 19.41 -4.64 2.26
C ASN A 16 20.31 -5.82 2.66
N ARG A 17 19.70 -6.93 3.07
CA ARG A 17 20.39 -8.17 3.49
C ARG A 17 20.33 -9.29 2.43
N ASN A 18 19.75 -9.02 1.27
CA ASN A 18 19.71 -9.99 0.19
C ASN A 18 21.11 -10.10 -0.45
N THR A 19 21.84 -11.15 -0.10
CA THR A 19 23.19 -11.42 -0.59
C THR A 19 23.27 -11.65 -2.11
N ALA A 20 22.16 -12.07 -2.74
CA ALA A 20 22.05 -12.22 -4.18
C ALA A 20 21.82 -10.89 -4.92
N SER A 21 21.55 -9.80 -4.21
CA SER A 21 21.30 -8.49 -4.80
C SER A 21 22.60 -7.73 -5.04
N LYS A 22 22.72 -7.06 -6.20
CA LYS A 22 23.80 -6.12 -6.51
C LYS A 22 23.92 -4.96 -5.51
N THR A 23 22.84 -4.72 -4.76
CA THR A 23 22.74 -3.65 -3.77
C THR A 23 22.79 -4.18 -2.32
N TYR A 24 23.40 -5.35 -2.13
CA TYR A 24 23.65 -5.90 -0.80
C TYR A 24 24.41 -4.90 0.09
N GLY A 25 23.93 -4.72 1.29
CA GLY A 25 24.54 -3.82 2.27
C GLY A 25 24.17 -2.34 2.14
N GLN A 26 23.49 -1.94 1.04
CA GLN A 26 22.99 -0.58 0.87
C GLN A 26 21.72 -0.34 1.72
N TYR A 27 21.44 0.94 1.98
CA TYR A 27 20.30 1.36 2.80
C TYR A 27 19.17 1.89 1.95
N TYR A 28 17.94 1.57 2.35
CA TYR A 28 16.71 1.97 1.66
C TYR A 28 15.73 2.57 2.66
N GLY A 29 14.96 3.57 2.19
CA GLY A 29 13.81 4.08 2.91
C GLY A 29 12.55 3.23 2.66
N ARG A 30 11.74 3.07 3.69
CA ARG A 30 10.38 2.56 3.59
C ARG A 30 9.44 3.37 4.46
N VAL A 31 8.19 3.46 4.06
CA VAL A 31 7.19 4.14 4.86
C VAL A 31 7.03 3.44 6.21
N PHE A 32 7.07 4.22 7.29
CA PHE A 32 6.61 3.73 8.59
C PHE A 32 5.09 3.63 8.54
N ALA A 33 4.56 2.41 8.48
CA ALA A 33 3.12 2.17 8.53
C ALA A 33 2.59 2.48 9.92
N ARG A 34 1.69 3.46 10.01
CA ARG A 34 0.88 3.70 11.21
C ARG A 34 -0.22 2.64 11.31
N ASP A 35 -0.93 2.62 12.43
CA ASP A 35 -2.06 1.71 12.59
C ASP A 35 -3.09 1.92 11.49
N GLY A 36 -3.54 0.80 10.90
CA GLY A 36 -4.53 0.82 9.84
C GLY A 36 -5.91 1.20 10.37
N LEU A 37 -6.67 1.92 9.55
CA LEU A 37 -8.07 2.20 9.83
C LEU A 37 -8.94 1.10 9.19
N ASN A 38 -9.86 0.55 9.96
CA ASN A 38 -10.95 -0.24 9.41
C ASN A 38 -12.06 0.69 8.87
N LEU A 39 -13.09 0.13 8.24
CA LEU A 39 -14.19 0.90 7.66
C LEU A 39 -14.84 1.87 8.65
N LYS A 40 -15.07 1.43 9.91
CA LYS A 40 -15.65 2.28 10.96
C LYS A 40 -14.70 3.42 11.34
N GLY A 41 -13.40 3.15 11.47
CA GLY A 41 -12.38 4.16 11.72
C GLY A 41 -12.29 5.18 10.58
N PHE A 42 -12.39 4.70 9.33
CA PHE A 42 -12.41 5.57 8.16
C PHE A 42 -13.68 6.42 8.09
N ALA A 43 -14.86 5.85 8.37
CA ALA A 43 -16.12 6.59 8.48
C ALA A 43 -16.05 7.70 9.55
N LYS A 44 -15.45 7.38 10.71
CA LYS A 44 -15.22 8.36 11.77
C LYS A 44 -14.30 9.49 11.31
N HIS A 45 -13.24 9.18 10.59
CA HIS A 45 -12.34 10.19 10.02
C HIS A 45 -13.09 11.10 9.04
N LEU A 46 -13.88 10.54 8.12
CA LEU A 46 -14.67 11.29 7.16
C LEU A 46 -15.70 12.21 7.84
N SER A 47 -16.36 11.75 8.90
CA SER A 47 -17.36 12.56 9.61
C SER A 47 -16.78 13.81 10.27
N HIS A 48 -15.46 13.86 10.51
CA HIS A 48 -14.78 15.07 11.00
C HIS A 48 -14.48 16.09 9.90
N HIS A 49 -14.37 15.64 8.64
CA HIS A 49 -14.11 16.53 7.50
C HIS A 49 -15.38 17.15 6.89
N GLY A 50 -16.54 16.53 7.08
CA GLY A 50 -17.80 16.99 6.51
C GLY A 50 -18.87 17.23 7.57
N LYS A 51 -19.44 18.43 7.57
CA LYS A 51 -20.56 18.79 8.50
C LYS A 51 -21.92 18.27 8.02
N LEU A 52 -22.00 17.63 6.86
CA LEU A 52 -23.26 17.31 6.18
C LEU A 52 -23.76 15.87 6.40
N ALA A 53 -22.95 14.98 6.98
CA ALA A 53 -23.35 13.60 7.20
C ALA A 53 -22.92 13.09 8.57
N THR A 54 -23.80 12.31 9.20
CA THR A 54 -23.50 11.68 10.49
C THR A 54 -22.53 10.51 10.31
N TYR A 55 -21.92 10.08 11.39
CA TYR A 55 -21.06 8.90 11.40
C TYR A 55 -21.77 7.66 10.86
N GLU A 56 -23.02 7.45 11.28
CA GLU A 56 -23.83 6.31 10.87
C GLU A 56 -24.10 6.31 9.35
N MET A 57 -24.42 7.47 8.79
CA MET A 57 -24.57 7.62 7.34
C MET A 57 -23.29 7.31 6.61
N MET A 58 -22.13 7.76 7.12
CA MET A 58 -20.83 7.46 6.51
C MET A 58 -20.53 5.95 6.54
N VAL A 59 -20.81 5.27 7.65
CA VAL A 59 -20.65 3.82 7.74
C VAL A 59 -21.51 3.11 6.69
N LEU A 60 -22.79 3.49 6.57
CA LEU A 60 -23.71 2.89 5.62
C LEU A 60 -23.26 3.10 4.17
N VAL A 61 -22.90 4.32 3.80
CA VAL A 61 -22.43 4.65 2.44
C VAL A 61 -21.16 3.86 2.11
N LEU A 62 -20.18 3.85 3.00
CA LEU A 62 -18.92 3.11 2.76
C LEU A 62 -19.16 1.60 2.66
N GLN A 63 -20.07 1.04 3.47
CA GLN A 63 -20.43 -0.38 3.37
C GLN A 63 -21.04 -0.68 2.00
N ASN A 64 -21.98 0.12 1.54
CA ASN A 64 -22.60 -0.03 0.22
C ASN A 64 -21.56 0.10 -0.91
N VAL A 65 -20.64 1.05 -0.83
CA VAL A 65 -19.55 1.19 -1.82
C VAL A 65 -18.72 -0.10 -1.89
N VAL A 66 -18.33 -0.65 -0.73
CA VAL A 66 -17.53 -1.89 -0.69
C VAL A 66 -18.30 -3.06 -1.28
N ASP A 67 -19.60 -3.20 -0.96
CA ASP A 67 -20.42 -4.31 -1.43
C ASP A 67 -20.71 -4.22 -2.93
N CYS A 68 -21.06 -3.04 -3.45
CA CYS A 68 -21.21 -2.81 -4.89
C CYS A 68 -19.90 -3.01 -5.66
N MET A 69 -18.76 -2.57 -5.10
CA MET A 69 -17.46 -2.82 -5.74
C MET A 69 -17.14 -4.31 -5.83
N LYS A 70 -17.43 -5.09 -4.80
CA LYS A 70 -17.24 -6.56 -4.85
C LYS A 70 -18.10 -7.20 -5.93
N GLU A 71 -19.36 -6.83 -6.01
CA GLU A 71 -20.30 -7.31 -7.02
C GLU A 71 -19.77 -7.05 -8.43
N LEU A 72 -19.48 -5.79 -8.75
CA LEU A 72 -18.96 -5.39 -10.06
C LEU A 72 -17.64 -6.09 -10.41
N LEU A 73 -16.71 -6.17 -9.46
CA LEU A 73 -15.42 -6.83 -9.71
C LEU A 73 -15.57 -8.33 -9.95
N LEU A 74 -16.52 -9.01 -9.29
CA LEU A 74 -16.83 -10.43 -9.53
C LEU A 74 -17.52 -10.66 -10.88
N GLU A 75 -18.23 -9.67 -11.40
CA GLU A 75 -18.76 -9.66 -12.75
C GLU A 75 -17.68 -9.34 -13.81
N GLY A 76 -16.46 -9.02 -13.40
CA GLY A 76 -15.38 -8.64 -14.29
C GLY A 76 -15.41 -7.18 -14.75
N VAL A 77 -16.26 -6.35 -14.13
CA VAL A 77 -16.39 -4.92 -14.43
C VAL A 77 -15.34 -4.12 -13.67
N PRO A 78 -14.40 -3.42 -14.34
CA PRO A 78 -13.45 -2.54 -13.67
C PRO A 78 -14.16 -1.32 -13.05
N VAL A 79 -13.81 -0.98 -11.82
CA VAL A 79 -14.34 0.19 -11.11
C VAL A 79 -13.28 1.27 -11.03
N LYS A 80 -13.52 2.41 -11.70
CA LYS A 80 -12.65 3.59 -11.61
C LYS A 80 -13.16 4.53 -10.51
N LEU A 81 -12.29 4.88 -9.59
CA LEU A 81 -12.49 5.97 -8.65
C LEU A 81 -11.66 7.16 -9.11
N ASP A 82 -12.34 8.20 -9.63
CA ASP A 82 -11.66 9.38 -10.16
C ASP A 82 -10.79 10.06 -9.09
N GLY A 83 -9.58 10.43 -9.47
CA GLY A 83 -8.57 10.97 -8.57
C GLY A 83 -7.79 9.93 -7.77
N LEU A 84 -8.16 8.63 -7.84
CA LEU A 84 -7.47 7.55 -7.14
C LEU A 84 -6.90 6.52 -8.12
N GLY A 85 -7.76 5.90 -8.94
CA GLY A 85 -7.34 4.86 -9.87
C GLY A 85 -8.44 3.83 -10.15
N THR A 86 -8.06 2.76 -10.84
CA THR A 86 -8.97 1.70 -11.29
C THR A 86 -8.69 0.40 -10.57
N PHE A 87 -9.72 -0.20 -10.06
CA PHE A 87 -9.73 -1.56 -9.52
C PHE A 87 -10.26 -2.53 -10.57
N SER A 88 -9.63 -3.69 -10.71
CA SER A 88 -10.05 -4.75 -11.63
C SER A 88 -9.81 -6.12 -11.03
N ALA A 89 -10.64 -7.08 -11.37
CA ALA A 89 -10.39 -8.47 -11.03
C ALA A 89 -9.35 -9.08 -11.98
N GLY A 90 -8.54 -9.99 -11.46
CA GLY A 90 -7.66 -10.86 -12.24
C GLY A 90 -7.75 -12.28 -11.71
N ILE A 91 -7.52 -13.25 -12.55
CA ILE A 91 -7.48 -14.66 -12.16
C ILE A 91 -6.04 -15.14 -12.04
N GLU A 92 -5.81 -16.09 -11.16
CA GLU A 92 -4.60 -16.90 -11.10
C GLU A 92 -4.91 -18.23 -11.78
N SER A 93 -4.25 -18.47 -12.92
CA SER A 93 -4.51 -19.65 -13.74
C SER A 93 -3.25 -20.48 -13.94
N SER A 94 -3.39 -21.81 -13.90
CA SER A 94 -2.39 -22.76 -14.38
C SER A 94 -2.55 -22.96 -15.88
N PRO A 95 -1.44 -23.32 -16.60
CA PRO A 95 -1.51 -23.61 -18.03
C PRO A 95 -2.25 -24.93 -18.31
N ALA A 96 -2.93 -25.01 -19.46
CA ALA A 96 -3.45 -26.24 -20.06
C ALA A 96 -2.65 -26.55 -21.32
N ALA A 97 -2.69 -27.80 -21.79
CA ALA A 97 -1.99 -28.26 -22.99
C ALA A 97 -2.65 -27.75 -24.29
N SER A 98 -3.96 -27.59 -24.27
CA SER A 98 -4.76 -27.07 -25.40
C SER A 98 -5.93 -26.20 -24.87
N VAL A 99 -6.62 -25.52 -25.77
CA VAL A 99 -7.83 -24.74 -25.41
C VAL A 99 -8.95 -25.69 -24.97
N GLU A 100 -9.06 -26.84 -25.60
CA GLU A 100 -10.08 -27.86 -25.32
C GLU A 100 -9.88 -28.52 -23.94
N ASP A 101 -8.63 -28.55 -23.46
CA ASP A 101 -8.29 -29.11 -22.15
C ASP A 101 -8.45 -28.10 -21.02
N TYR A 102 -8.68 -26.79 -21.33
CA TYR A 102 -8.82 -25.78 -20.30
C TYR A 102 -10.16 -25.90 -19.57
N ARG A 103 -10.11 -26.22 -18.28
CA ARG A 103 -11.25 -26.31 -17.38
C ARG A 103 -11.14 -25.25 -16.29
N THR A 104 -12.19 -24.49 -16.08
CA THR A 104 -12.20 -23.39 -15.10
C THR A 104 -12.07 -23.89 -13.66
N ASP A 105 -12.65 -25.02 -13.34
CA ASP A 105 -12.60 -25.68 -12.02
C ASP A 105 -11.22 -26.24 -11.67
N GLU A 106 -10.44 -26.66 -12.69
CA GLU A 106 -9.12 -27.24 -12.51
C GLU A 106 -8.00 -26.19 -12.65
N HIS A 107 -8.16 -25.22 -13.54
CA HIS A 107 -7.08 -24.32 -13.93
C HIS A 107 -7.13 -22.97 -13.20
N ILE A 108 -8.31 -22.50 -12.76
CA ILE A 108 -8.41 -21.27 -11.96
C ILE A 108 -8.09 -21.61 -10.51
N LYS A 109 -6.99 -21.02 -10.00
CA LYS A 109 -6.50 -21.25 -8.63
C LYS A 109 -6.94 -20.18 -7.65
N GLY A 110 -7.26 -19.00 -8.15
CA GLY A 110 -7.68 -17.88 -7.31
C GLY A 110 -8.08 -16.65 -8.09
N ILE A 111 -8.63 -15.67 -7.34
CA ILE A 111 -8.98 -14.35 -7.84
C ILE A 111 -8.15 -13.33 -7.06
N ARG A 112 -7.62 -12.34 -7.75
CA ARG A 112 -6.90 -11.22 -7.16
C ARG A 112 -7.54 -9.90 -7.59
N ILE A 113 -7.44 -8.89 -6.75
CA ILE A 113 -7.82 -7.53 -7.10
C ILE A 113 -6.54 -6.78 -7.48
N ASN A 114 -6.52 -6.26 -8.70
CA ASN A 114 -5.46 -5.40 -9.19
C ASN A 114 -5.89 -3.94 -9.00
N PHE A 115 -4.96 -3.11 -8.57
CA PHE A 115 -5.15 -1.67 -8.49
C PHE A 115 -4.17 -0.98 -9.44
N ARG A 116 -4.70 -0.15 -10.35
CA ARG A 116 -3.94 0.71 -11.23
C ARG A 116 -4.18 2.16 -10.83
N PRO A 117 -3.18 2.88 -10.29
CA PRO A 117 -3.33 4.30 -9.97
C PRO A 117 -3.79 5.10 -11.19
N GLU A 118 -4.58 6.15 -10.97
CA GLU A 118 -4.93 7.07 -12.05
C GLU A 118 -3.64 7.69 -12.58
N GLY A 119 -3.52 7.75 -13.92
CA GLY A 119 -2.31 8.23 -14.52
C GLY A 119 -1.20 7.17 -14.71
N ALA A 120 -1.46 5.87 -14.60
CA ALA A 120 -0.45 4.81 -14.82
C ALA A 120 -0.53 4.25 -16.25
N GLY A 121 0.20 4.81 -17.21
CA GLY A 121 0.24 4.23 -18.58
C GLY A 121 0.81 5.08 -19.68
N ASP A 122 0.69 6.41 -19.63
CA ASP A 122 1.26 7.32 -20.62
C ASP A 122 2.38 8.17 -20.02
N GLU A 123 3.20 8.83 -20.82
CA GLU A 123 4.28 9.68 -20.27
C GLU A 123 3.75 10.85 -19.43
N GLU A 124 2.53 11.30 -19.71
CA GLU A 124 1.80 12.26 -18.87
C GLU A 124 1.29 11.65 -17.56
N ASP A 125 1.23 10.35 -17.47
CA ASP A 125 0.72 9.54 -16.35
C ASP A 125 1.67 9.44 -15.15
N LYS A 126 2.84 10.00 -15.25
CA LYS A 126 3.68 10.30 -14.09
C LYS A 126 3.01 11.30 -13.13
N LEU A 127 1.86 11.85 -13.56
CA LEU A 127 1.11 12.87 -12.82
C LEU A 127 0.67 12.37 -11.43
N THR A 128 0.18 11.15 -11.26
CA THR A 128 -0.28 10.70 -9.94
C THR A 128 0.89 10.48 -8.99
N LYS A 129 1.99 9.87 -9.47
CA LYS A 129 3.22 9.76 -8.68
C LYS A 129 3.79 11.14 -8.35
N LYS A 130 3.78 12.04 -9.33
CA LYS A 130 4.30 13.40 -9.17
C LYS A 130 3.39 14.23 -8.27
N ALA A 131 2.07 14.20 -8.47
CA ALA A 131 1.11 14.93 -7.65
C ALA A 131 1.09 14.46 -6.19
N LEU A 132 1.20 13.15 -5.94
CA LEU A 132 1.34 12.61 -4.59
C LEU A 132 2.69 12.99 -3.97
N LEU A 133 3.77 12.96 -4.75
CA LEU A 133 5.10 13.35 -4.28
C LEU A 133 5.18 14.84 -3.94
N GLU A 134 4.59 15.70 -4.76
CA GLU A 134 4.51 17.15 -4.54
C GLU A 134 3.68 17.52 -3.29
N GLN A 135 2.70 16.69 -2.94
CA GLN A 135 1.87 16.88 -1.74
C GLN A 135 2.47 16.23 -0.51
N ALA A 136 3.39 15.27 -0.68
CA ALA A 136 4.00 14.56 0.43
C ALA A 136 5.15 15.35 1.03
N THR A 137 5.18 15.37 2.36
CA THR A 137 6.37 15.76 3.13
C THR A 137 6.94 14.52 3.80
N PHE A 138 8.26 14.40 3.87
CA PHE A 138 8.93 13.23 4.43
C PHE A 138 9.75 13.61 5.65
N GLN A 139 9.74 12.73 6.65
CA GLN A 139 10.57 12.86 7.84
C GLN A 139 11.21 11.51 8.16
N LEU A 140 12.51 11.52 8.41
CA LEU A 140 13.19 10.33 8.90
C LEU A 140 12.69 9.96 10.29
N ASN A 141 12.43 8.68 10.50
CA ASN A 141 11.95 8.13 11.76
C ASN A 141 13.03 7.29 12.43
N ASP A 142 13.12 6.00 12.12
CA ASP A 142 14.01 5.06 12.77
C ASP A 142 14.90 4.31 11.77
N TYR A 143 16.09 3.90 12.23
CA TYR A 143 16.83 2.81 11.61
C TYR A 143 16.29 1.47 12.14
N VAL A 144 15.86 0.61 11.21
CA VAL A 144 15.26 -0.68 11.54
C VAL A 144 16.20 -1.80 11.15
N GLU A 145 16.63 -2.56 12.14
CA GLU A 145 17.44 -3.74 11.97
C GLU A 145 16.66 -5.01 12.28
N ILE A 146 16.75 -6.00 11.38
CA ILE A 146 16.14 -7.30 11.62
C ILE A 146 17.16 -8.12 12.40
N MET A 147 16.80 -8.50 13.61
CA MET A 147 17.62 -9.33 14.51
C MET A 147 17.01 -10.72 14.59
N GLN A 148 17.84 -11.73 14.74
CA GLN A 148 17.38 -13.07 15.08
C GLN A 148 17.21 -13.18 16.59
N SER A 149 16.13 -13.81 17.01
CA SER A 149 15.85 -14.14 18.40
C SER A 149 16.41 -15.53 18.73
N ASP A 150 16.74 -15.75 19.97
CA ASP A 150 17.05 -17.09 20.50
C ASP A 150 15.79 -17.99 20.55
N LYS A 151 14.60 -17.42 20.37
CA LYS A 151 13.34 -18.15 20.26
C LYS A 151 13.14 -18.68 18.85
N THR A 152 12.67 -19.90 18.75
CA THR A 152 12.35 -20.57 17.49
C THR A 152 10.84 -20.72 17.30
N ASP A 153 10.42 -20.82 16.03
CA ASP A 153 9.06 -21.20 15.67
C ASP A 153 8.81 -22.71 15.90
N LYS A 154 7.59 -23.18 15.60
CA LYS A 154 7.21 -24.59 15.70
C LYS A 154 8.00 -25.54 14.77
N HIS A 155 8.77 -25.00 13.83
CA HIS A 155 9.61 -25.74 12.88
C HIS A 155 11.11 -25.64 13.23
N GLY A 156 11.46 -25.00 14.35
CA GLY A 156 12.85 -24.84 14.80
C GLY A 156 13.61 -23.69 14.14
N ASN A 157 12.94 -22.84 13.34
CA ASN A 157 13.59 -21.68 12.73
C ASN A 157 13.63 -20.51 13.73
N PRO A 158 14.74 -19.75 13.82
CA PRO A 158 14.82 -18.59 14.70
C PRO A 158 13.80 -17.52 14.30
N LEU A 159 13.10 -16.99 15.28
CA LEU A 159 12.16 -15.89 15.09
C LEU A 159 12.93 -14.60 14.83
N ASN A 160 12.49 -13.84 13.84
CA ASN A 160 13.05 -12.53 13.54
C ASN A 160 12.24 -11.44 14.26
N TYR A 161 12.94 -10.47 14.84
CA TYR A 161 12.32 -9.27 15.41
C TYR A 161 12.99 -8.00 14.86
N GLN A 162 12.26 -6.89 14.91
CA GLN A 162 12.75 -5.60 14.46
C GLN A 162 13.30 -4.82 15.67
N LYS A 163 14.60 -4.53 15.64
CA LYS A 163 15.22 -3.57 16.55
C LYS A 163 15.15 -2.19 15.91
N ARG A 164 14.58 -1.22 16.62
CA ARG A 164 14.45 0.15 16.16
C ARG A 164 15.43 1.05 16.91
N THR A 165 16.17 1.85 16.18
CA THR A 165 17.09 2.87 16.72
C THR A 165 16.70 4.21 16.15
N LYS A 166 16.41 5.18 17.02
CA LYS A 166 16.06 6.54 16.59
C LYS A 166 17.21 7.18 15.85
N ILE A 167 16.91 7.78 14.70
CA ILE A 167 17.87 8.58 13.95
C ILE A 167 17.84 9.98 14.52
N SER A 168 18.95 10.43 15.12
CA SER A 168 19.10 11.82 15.53
C SER A 168 19.15 12.70 14.28
N GLN A 169 18.30 13.72 14.22
CA GLN A 169 18.24 14.65 13.08
C GLN A 169 19.48 15.56 12.95
N GLN A 170 20.43 15.46 13.85
CA GLN A 170 21.63 16.30 13.91
C GLN A 170 22.71 16.02 12.84
N GLY A 171 22.44 15.14 11.87
CA GLY A 171 23.39 14.82 10.81
C GLY A 171 22.84 14.96 9.39
N LEU A 172 21.62 15.45 9.22
CA LEU A 172 21.04 15.67 7.91
C LEU A 172 21.45 17.05 7.41
N GLY A 173 22.30 17.07 6.37
CA GLY A 173 22.59 18.30 5.63
C GLY A 173 21.30 18.98 5.13
N PRO A 174 21.39 20.24 4.66
CA PRO A 174 20.23 21.01 4.25
C PRO A 174 19.42 20.20 3.21
N GLN A 175 18.12 20.06 3.49
CA GLN A 175 17.18 19.50 2.51
C GLN A 175 17.23 20.36 1.25
N PRO A 176 17.24 19.79 0.04
CA PRO A 176 17.13 20.60 -1.16
C PRO A 176 15.82 21.38 -1.07
N GLU A 177 15.92 22.70 -1.20
CA GLU A 177 14.75 23.58 -1.29
C GLU A 177 13.92 23.21 -2.51
N PRO A 178 12.58 23.33 -2.43
CA PRO A 178 11.65 22.92 -3.47
C PRO A 178 11.81 23.69 -4.78
#